data_b15b96fab08fc9e3cc4ccf80ee8af992
#
_entry.id   b15b96fab08fc9e3cc4ccf80ee8af992
#
_cell.length_a   1.000
_cell.length_b   1.000
_cell.length_c   1.000
_cell.angle_alpha   90.00
_cell.angle_beta   90.00
_cell.angle_gamma   90.00
#
_symmetry.space_group_name_H-M   'P 1'
#
loop_
_entity.id
_entity.type
_entity.pdbx_description
1 polymer ?
#
loop_
_entity_poly.entity_id
_entity_poly.type
_entity_poly.pdbx_seq_one_letter_code
_entity_poly.pdbx_strand_id
1 'polypeptide(L)'
;MSHYTASLRDIEFCLFDLLEREKVLGTSVYADIDRETAMGMLEEVKRLCENDLAASFVEADRIGAVFNKETGNVTLPESFKKSYKSYIDGEWWRVDAPVELGGTKIPQSIRWAIAEMVLGSNPAVHLYASGYAFAQVAYVLGTDKQKKIAKHMVEKHWGATMQLTEPDAGSDVGAGRSKAVEQSDGTWHITGNKRYITSGDADFYDNVVHFVLARREGGGPGTKGLSLFLIPKFMFDFETGELGIAQRLLVAGR
;
A
#
# COMPACT_ATOMS: atom_id res chain seq x y z
N MET A 1 6.40 -21.99 18.64
CA MET A 1 5.84 -20.75 19.20
C MET A 1 6.02 -19.66 18.15
N SER A 2 5.01 -18.83 17.94
CA SER A 2 5.12 -17.64 17.07
C SER A 2 6.22 -16.72 17.57
N HIS A 3 6.92 -16.03 16.67
CA HIS A 3 7.87 -14.97 17.05
C HIS A 3 7.16 -13.70 17.56
N TYR A 4 5.85 -13.60 17.36
CA TYR A 4 5.03 -12.45 17.67
C TYR A 4 3.87 -12.80 18.60
N THR A 5 3.62 -11.92 19.56
CA THR A 5 2.46 -11.93 20.46
C THR A 5 2.04 -10.51 20.73
N ALA A 6 0.76 -10.18 20.47
CA ALA A 6 0.21 -8.84 20.71
C ALA A 6 -0.32 -8.70 22.14
N SER A 7 -0.02 -7.58 22.78
CA SER A 7 -0.59 -7.21 24.08
C SER A 7 -1.88 -6.42 23.88
N LEU A 8 -3.03 -7.08 23.79
CA LEU A 8 -4.32 -6.39 23.69
C LEU A 8 -4.59 -5.50 24.90
N ARG A 9 -4.13 -5.89 26.08
CA ARG A 9 -4.29 -5.08 27.29
C ARG A 9 -3.65 -3.70 27.16
N ASP A 10 -2.44 -3.63 26.57
CA ASP A 10 -1.74 -2.36 26.42
C ASP A 10 -2.39 -1.50 25.33
N ILE A 11 -2.86 -2.14 24.26
CA ILE A 11 -3.62 -1.47 23.19
C ILE A 11 -4.95 -0.93 23.75
N GLU A 12 -5.68 -1.73 24.52
CA GLU A 12 -6.92 -1.35 25.17
C GLU A 12 -6.72 -0.17 26.14
N PHE A 13 -5.69 -0.25 26.98
CA PHE A 13 -5.30 0.84 27.88
C PHE A 13 -5.02 2.13 27.10
N CYS A 14 -4.22 2.06 26.06
CA CYS A 14 -3.92 3.23 25.23
C CYS A 14 -5.16 3.83 24.58
N LEU A 15 -6.02 2.99 24.03
CA LEU A 15 -7.20 3.46 23.30
C LEU A 15 -8.28 4.03 24.23
N PHE A 16 -8.57 3.37 25.34
CA PHE A 16 -9.76 3.68 26.13
C PHE A 16 -9.43 4.42 27.43
N ASP A 17 -8.35 4.07 28.14
CA ASP A 17 -8.00 4.76 29.37
C ASP A 17 -7.21 6.06 29.09
N LEU A 18 -6.24 6.02 28.14
CA LEU A 18 -5.40 7.18 27.85
C LEU A 18 -6.01 8.12 26.80
N LEU A 19 -6.50 7.58 25.69
CA LEU A 19 -7.03 8.37 24.56
C LEU A 19 -8.55 8.55 24.61
N GLU A 20 -9.24 7.94 25.58
CA GLU A 20 -10.68 8.03 25.82
C GLU A 20 -11.53 7.84 24.55
N ARG A 21 -11.18 6.84 23.71
CA ARG A 21 -11.83 6.65 22.39
C ARG A 21 -13.33 6.29 22.48
N GLU A 22 -13.81 5.87 23.65
CA GLU A 22 -15.24 5.69 23.88
C GLU A 22 -16.06 6.97 23.61
N LYS A 23 -15.45 8.16 23.81
CA LYS A 23 -16.13 9.44 23.53
C LYS A 23 -16.37 9.66 22.02
N VAL A 24 -15.75 8.88 21.16
CA VAL A 24 -15.82 9.01 19.69
C VAL A 24 -16.57 7.84 19.06
N LEU A 25 -16.38 6.63 19.60
CA LEU A 25 -17.07 5.43 19.14
C LEU A 25 -18.58 5.50 19.44
N GLY A 26 -19.38 4.87 18.59
CA GLY A 26 -20.85 4.90 18.71
C GLY A 26 -21.48 6.27 18.41
N THR A 27 -20.68 7.23 17.91
CA THR A 27 -21.18 8.60 17.68
C THR A 27 -20.87 9.10 16.26
N SER A 28 -21.73 9.98 15.72
CA SER A 28 -21.52 10.68 14.45
C SER A 28 -21.12 9.72 13.32
N VAL A 29 -19.97 9.95 12.71
CA VAL A 29 -19.44 9.16 11.57
C VAL A 29 -18.98 7.75 11.95
N TYR A 30 -18.92 7.43 13.24
CA TYR A 30 -18.50 6.13 13.79
C TYR A 30 -19.65 5.48 14.58
N ALA A 31 -20.91 5.81 14.26
CA ALA A 31 -22.09 5.31 14.97
C ALA A 31 -22.20 3.77 14.99
N ASP A 32 -21.67 3.12 13.97
CA ASP A 32 -21.73 1.66 13.80
C ASP A 32 -20.60 0.90 14.52
N ILE A 33 -19.68 1.59 15.19
CA ILE A 33 -18.53 0.99 15.88
C ILE A 33 -18.50 1.46 17.33
N ASP A 34 -18.95 0.62 18.23
CA ASP A 34 -18.80 0.82 19.68
C ASP A 34 -17.50 0.18 20.21
N ARG A 35 -17.28 0.25 21.52
CA ARG A 35 -16.09 -0.35 22.16
C ARG A 35 -16.06 -1.87 21.97
N GLU A 36 -17.20 -2.55 22.11
CA GLU A 36 -17.27 -4.01 21.98
C GLU A 36 -16.88 -4.44 20.56
N THR A 37 -17.45 -3.79 19.55
CA THR A 37 -17.09 -4.01 18.14
C THR A 37 -15.60 -3.75 17.89
N ALA A 38 -15.05 -2.64 18.39
CA ALA A 38 -13.64 -2.31 18.23
C ALA A 38 -12.72 -3.36 18.87
N MET A 39 -13.05 -3.81 20.08
CA MET A 39 -12.28 -4.87 20.76
C MET A 39 -12.39 -6.20 20.04
N GLY A 40 -13.57 -6.58 19.55
CA GLY A 40 -13.74 -7.79 18.72
C GLY A 40 -12.89 -7.77 17.46
N MET A 41 -12.80 -6.63 16.77
CA MET A 41 -11.89 -6.44 15.62
C MET A 41 -10.42 -6.63 16.04
N LEU A 42 -10.01 -6.06 17.16
CA LEU A 42 -8.63 -6.18 17.64
C LEU A 42 -8.27 -7.61 18.05
N GLU A 43 -9.21 -8.35 18.66
CA GLU A 43 -9.03 -9.77 18.99
C GLU A 43 -8.86 -10.63 17.73
N GLU A 44 -9.68 -10.42 16.71
CA GLU A 44 -9.59 -11.16 15.45
C GLU A 44 -8.30 -10.86 14.70
N VAL A 45 -7.89 -9.58 14.61
CA VAL A 45 -6.63 -9.26 13.96
C VAL A 45 -5.43 -9.78 14.74
N LYS A 46 -5.49 -9.80 16.09
CA LYS A 46 -4.47 -10.45 16.91
C LYS A 46 -4.33 -11.92 16.54
N ARG A 47 -5.44 -12.65 16.46
CA ARG A 47 -5.46 -14.08 16.10
C ARG A 47 -4.84 -14.31 14.72
N LEU A 48 -5.20 -13.49 13.72
CA LEU A 48 -4.61 -13.51 12.38
C LEU A 48 -3.09 -13.25 12.43
N CYS A 49 -2.66 -12.23 13.16
CA CYS A 49 -1.26 -11.84 13.27
C CYS A 49 -0.40 -12.90 13.93
N GLU A 50 -0.85 -13.49 15.05
CA GLU A 50 -0.08 -14.48 15.81
C GLU A 50 0.03 -15.83 15.10
N ASN A 51 -0.91 -16.17 14.23
CA ASN A 51 -0.96 -17.44 13.52
C ASN A 51 -0.57 -17.29 12.04
N ASP A 52 -1.47 -16.71 11.24
CA ASP A 52 -1.34 -16.73 9.77
C ASP A 52 -0.23 -15.83 9.25
N LEU A 53 -0.11 -14.61 9.81
CA LEU A 53 0.90 -13.65 9.31
C LEU A 53 2.29 -13.96 9.83
N ALA A 54 2.41 -14.29 11.11
CA ALA A 54 3.68 -14.65 11.73
C ALA A 54 4.29 -15.92 11.12
N ALA A 55 3.47 -16.83 10.61
CA ALA A 55 3.91 -18.13 10.11
C ALA A 55 4.96 -18.03 8.99
N SER A 56 4.85 -17.03 8.12
CA SER A 56 5.76 -16.87 6.98
C SER A 56 6.95 -15.95 7.23
N PHE A 57 6.98 -15.20 8.33
CA PHE A 57 7.94 -14.12 8.53
C PHE A 57 9.39 -14.58 8.36
N VAL A 58 9.83 -15.59 9.09
CA VAL A 58 11.22 -16.05 9.08
C VAL A 58 11.60 -16.73 7.75
N GLU A 59 10.72 -17.56 7.22
CA GLU A 59 10.97 -18.28 5.97
C GLU A 59 11.02 -17.32 4.79
N ALA A 60 10.04 -16.41 4.72
CA ALA A 60 9.94 -15.45 3.63
C ALA A 60 11.12 -14.46 3.62
N ASP A 61 11.61 -14.03 4.79
CA ASP A 61 12.78 -13.18 4.91
C ASP A 61 14.06 -13.89 4.41
N ARG A 62 14.23 -15.17 4.73
CA ARG A 62 15.41 -15.96 4.29
C ARG A 62 15.41 -16.26 2.81
N ILE A 63 14.27 -16.55 2.20
CA ILE A 63 14.14 -16.83 0.77
C ILE A 63 14.21 -15.52 -0.02
N GLY A 64 13.48 -14.50 0.43
CA GLY A 64 13.38 -13.19 -0.23
C GLY A 64 12.61 -13.22 -1.55
N ALA A 65 12.55 -12.06 -2.20
CA ALA A 65 11.99 -11.92 -3.53
C ALA A 65 13.01 -12.36 -4.60
N VAL A 66 12.57 -13.19 -5.54
CA VAL A 66 13.41 -13.69 -6.65
C VAL A 66 13.08 -12.92 -7.92
N PHE A 67 14.08 -12.20 -8.44
CA PHE A 67 13.95 -11.46 -9.70
C PHE A 67 14.49 -12.27 -10.88
N ASN A 68 13.66 -12.48 -11.89
CA ASN A 68 14.05 -13.12 -13.15
C ASN A 68 14.47 -12.03 -14.16
N LYS A 69 15.75 -11.99 -14.49
CA LYS A 69 16.35 -10.98 -15.41
C LYS A 69 15.87 -11.12 -16.86
N GLU A 70 15.48 -12.30 -17.28
CA GLU A 70 15.04 -12.56 -18.66
C GLU A 70 13.59 -12.10 -18.88
N THR A 71 12.71 -12.34 -17.91
CA THR A 71 11.31 -11.99 -18.00
C THR A 71 10.96 -10.65 -17.35
N GLY A 72 11.84 -10.14 -16.46
CA GLY A 72 11.58 -8.95 -15.64
C GLY A 72 10.58 -9.18 -14.50
N ASN A 73 10.18 -10.43 -14.24
CA ASN A 73 9.21 -10.76 -13.21
C ASN A 73 9.86 -10.98 -11.85
N VAL A 74 9.08 -10.71 -10.81
CA VAL A 74 9.44 -10.99 -9.41
C VAL A 74 8.55 -12.11 -8.91
N THR A 75 9.14 -13.11 -8.26
CA THR A 75 8.43 -14.19 -7.58
C THR A 75 8.66 -14.09 -6.08
N LEU A 76 7.60 -14.18 -5.30
CA LEU A 76 7.64 -14.15 -3.85
C LEU A 76 7.47 -15.56 -3.26
N PRO A 77 7.98 -15.80 -2.01
CA PRO A 77 7.85 -17.10 -1.34
C PRO A 77 6.37 -17.50 -1.18
N GLU A 78 6.07 -18.78 -1.40
CA GLU A 78 4.70 -19.30 -1.30
C GLU A 78 4.12 -19.17 0.12
N SER A 79 4.97 -19.28 1.15
CA SER A 79 4.55 -19.04 2.54
C SER A 79 4.09 -17.58 2.74
N PHE A 80 4.79 -16.60 2.13
CA PHE A 80 4.39 -15.21 2.16
C PHE A 80 3.06 -14.96 1.44
N LYS A 81 2.89 -15.52 0.24
CA LYS A 81 1.63 -15.41 -0.52
C LYS A 81 0.43 -15.93 0.27
N LYS A 82 0.64 -17.02 1.01
CA LYS A 82 -0.39 -17.58 1.89
C LYS A 82 -0.76 -16.61 3.02
N SER A 83 0.22 -16.02 3.71
CA SER A 83 -0.03 -15.03 4.75
C SER A 83 -0.72 -13.77 4.18
N TYR A 84 -0.25 -13.27 3.04
CA TYR A 84 -0.89 -12.15 2.35
C TYR A 84 -2.34 -12.46 1.99
N LYS A 85 -2.59 -13.66 1.44
CA LYS A 85 -3.95 -14.09 1.11
C LYS A 85 -4.86 -14.16 2.34
N SER A 86 -4.38 -14.65 3.50
CA SER A 86 -5.16 -14.66 4.74
C SER A 86 -5.58 -13.24 5.16
N TYR A 87 -4.70 -12.23 4.98
CA TYR A 87 -5.02 -10.84 5.24
C TYR A 87 -6.10 -10.30 4.28
N ILE A 88 -6.00 -10.62 2.99
CA ILE A 88 -6.96 -10.19 1.96
C ILE A 88 -8.32 -10.88 2.13
N ASP A 89 -8.33 -12.20 2.34
CA ASP A 89 -9.56 -12.98 2.54
C ASP A 89 -10.32 -12.57 3.81
N GLY A 90 -9.58 -12.15 4.85
CA GLY A 90 -10.16 -11.56 6.07
C GLY A 90 -10.67 -10.13 5.88
N GLU A 91 -10.55 -9.57 4.68
CA GLU A 91 -11.00 -8.22 4.32
C GLU A 91 -10.38 -7.08 5.15
N TRP A 92 -9.24 -7.32 5.81
CA TRP A 92 -8.56 -6.31 6.64
C TRP A 92 -8.08 -5.10 5.86
N TRP A 93 -7.96 -5.21 4.55
CA TRP A 93 -7.69 -4.10 3.65
C TRP A 93 -8.78 -3.01 3.66
N ARG A 94 -10.00 -3.32 4.11
CA ARG A 94 -11.12 -2.35 4.16
C ARG A 94 -10.85 -1.18 5.08
N VAL A 95 -9.98 -1.34 6.08
CA VAL A 95 -9.61 -0.23 7.00
C VAL A 95 -8.74 0.84 6.32
N ASP A 96 -8.16 0.52 5.16
CA ASP A 96 -7.30 1.40 4.38
C ASP A 96 -7.95 1.91 3.08
N ALA A 97 -9.01 1.26 2.63
CA ALA A 97 -9.70 1.60 1.38
C ALA A 97 -10.67 2.79 1.56
N PRO A 98 -10.97 3.53 0.46
CA PRO A 98 -12.04 4.52 0.46
C PRO A 98 -13.39 3.88 0.83
N VAL A 99 -14.17 4.55 1.67
CA VAL A 99 -15.50 4.06 2.06
C VAL A 99 -16.41 3.87 0.83
N GLU A 100 -16.32 4.78 -0.12
CA GLU A 100 -17.10 4.76 -1.36
C GLU A 100 -16.71 3.58 -2.28
N LEU A 101 -15.54 2.98 -2.03
CA LEU A 101 -15.05 1.79 -2.74
C LEU A 101 -15.09 0.53 -1.85
N GLY A 102 -15.93 0.51 -0.83
CA GLY A 102 -16.14 -0.64 0.05
C GLY A 102 -15.24 -0.68 1.29
N GLY A 103 -14.53 0.41 1.58
CA GLY A 103 -13.76 0.55 2.82
C GLY A 103 -14.65 0.68 4.06
N THR A 104 -14.06 0.44 5.22
CA THR A 104 -14.71 0.59 6.52
C THR A 104 -14.30 1.90 7.17
N LYS A 105 -15.27 2.70 7.58
CA LYS A 105 -15.01 3.96 8.27
C LYS A 105 -14.75 3.71 9.74
N ILE A 106 -13.47 3.74 10.13
CA ILE A 106 -13.05 3.56 11.52
C ILE A 106 -12.19 4.74 11.99
N PRO A 107 -12.11 5.02 13.30
CA PRO A 107 -11.18 6.00 13.84
C PRO A 107 -9.73 5.61 13.52
N GLN A 108 -8.91 6.61 13.18
CA GLN A 108 -7.50 6.37 12.87
C GLN A 108 -6.73 5.68 14.01
N SER A 109 -7.13 5.90 15.27
CA SER A 109 -6.54 5.21 16.41
C SER A 109 -6.77 3.69 16.37
N ILE A 110 -7.96 3.23 15.98
CA ILE A 110 -8.25 1.80 15.81
C ILE A 110 -7.51 1.24 14.59
N ARG A 111 -7.53 1.97 13.47
CA ARG A 111 -6.77 1.59 12.27
C ARG A 111 -5.28 1.37 12.57
N TRP A 112 -4.67 2.29 13.33
CA TRP A 112 -3.26 2.17 13.68
C TRP A 112 -2.98 1.08 14.70
N ALA A 113 -3.90 0.78 15.61
CA ALA A 113 -3.77 -0.38 16.50
C ALA A 113 -3.79 -1.71 15.70
N ILE A 114 -4.64 -1.80 14.66
CA ILE A 114 -4.64 -2.93 13.71
C ILE A 114 -3.29 -2.99 12.97
N ALA A 115 -2.85 -1.86 12.40
CA ALA A 115 -1.61 -1.77 11.65
C ALA A 115 -0.38 -2.11 12.50
N GLU A 116 -0.35 -1.71 13.78
CA GLU A 116 0.72 -2.06 14.74
C GLU A 116 0.87 -3.57 14.86
N MET A 117 -0.23 -4.30 15.03
CA MET A 117 -0.21 -5.76 15.15
C MET A 117 0.26 -6.41 13.84
N VAL A 118 -0.22 -5.96 12.68
CA VAL A 118 0.19 -6.48 11.37
C VAL A 118 1.67 -6.21 11.13
N LEU A 119 2.15 -4.99 11.39
CA LEU A 119 3.56 -4.60 11.24
C LEU A 119 4.48 -5.37 12.20
N GLY A 120 4.06 -5.55 13.45
CA GLY A 120 4.82 -6.33 14.43
C GLY A 120 4.93 -7.80 14.10
N SER A 121 3.91 -8.36 13.46
CA SER A 121 3.83 -9.75 13.07
C SER A 121 4.57 -10.04 11.74
N ASN A 122 4.23 -9.26 10.70
CA ASN A 122 4.82 -9.40 9.37
C ASN A 122 4.73 -8.09 8.60
N PRO A 123 5.73 -7.21 8.70
CA PRO A 123 5.71 -5.89 8.06
C PRO A 123 5.57 -5.98 6.53
N ALA A 124 6.05 -7.05 5.90
CA ALA A 124 5.91 -7.22 4.46
C ALA A 124 4.44 -7.33 4.03
N VAL A 125 3.59 -8.01 4.81
CA VAL A 125 2.15 -8.09 4.51
C VAL A 125 1.52 -6.70 4.47
N HIS A 126 1.80 -5.86 5.47
CA HIS A 126 1.31 -4.47 5.51
C HIS A 126 1.79 -3.65 4.31
N LEU A 127 3.07 -3.77 3.96
CA LEU A 127 3.67 -3.02 2.86
C LEU A 127 3.14 -3.46 1.49
N TYR A 128 2.96 -4.76 1.26
CA TYR A 128 2.35 -5.26 0.02
C TYR A 128 0.85 -4.94 -0.04
N ALA A 129 0.14 -4.87 1.09
CA ALA A 129 -1.26 -4.45 1.13
C ALA A 129 -1.47 -2.93 0.99
N SER A 130 -0.42 -2.13 0.85
CA SER A 130 -0.51 -0.66 0.77
C SER A 130 -1.31 -0.12 -0.43
N GLY A 131 -1.59 -0.96 -1.44
CA GLY A 131 -2.39 -0.58 -2.61
C GLY A 131 -3.70 0.12 -2.25
N TYR A 132 -4.36 -0.28 -1.18
CA TYR A 132 -5.63 0.31 -0.74
C TYR A 132 -5.46 1.71 -0.15
N ALA A 133 -4.41 1.92 0.66
CA ALA A 133 -4.07 3.24 1.18
C ALA A 133 -3.67 4.21 0.05
N PHE A 134 -2.96 3.73 -0.97
CA PHE A 134 -2.66 4.52 -2.17
C PHE A 134 -3.90 4.80 -3.01
N ALA A 135 -4.83 3.85 -3.11
CA ALA A 135 -6.13 4.08 -3.74
C ALA A 135 -6.92 5.17 -3.01
N GLN A 136 -6.88 5.20 -1.67
CA GLN A 136 -7.46 6.29 -0.87
C GLN A 136 -6.89 7.66 -1.28
N VAL A 137 -5.56 7.77 -1.42
CA VAL A 137 -4.91 9.03 -1.84
C VAL A 137 -5.35 9.43 -3.25
N ALA A 138 -5.35 8.49 -4.21
CA ALA A 138 -5.78 8.75 -5.58
C ALA A 138 -7.27 9.10 -5.67
N TYR A 139 -8.12 8.51 -4.84
CA TYR A 139 -9.55 8.79 -4.81
C TYR A 139 -9.87 10.16 -4.23
N VAL A 140 -9.22 10.53 -3.12
CA VAL A 140 -9.51 11.81 -2.42
C VAL A 140 -8.90 13.01 -3.14
N LEU A 141 -7.66 12.89 -3.63
CA LEU A 141 -6.90 14.01 -4.19
C LEU A 141 -6.86 14.04 -5.72
N GLY A 142 -7.29 12.97 -6.37
CA GLY A 142 -7.16 12.79 -7.81
C GLY A 142 -8.30 13.43 -8.62
N THR A 143 -8.03 13.56 -9.91
CA THR A 143 -9.04 13.88 -10.94
C THR A 143 -10.01 12.71 -11.11
N ASP A 144 -11.13 12.93 -11.82
CA ASP A 144 -12.11 11.85 -12.08
C ASP A 144 -11.47 10.64 -12.80
N LYS A 145 -10.50 10.87 -13.69
CA LYS A 145 -9.72 9.80 -14.31
C LYS A 145 -8.88 9.02 -13.29
N GLN A 146 -8.25 9.71 -12.34
CA GLN A 146 -7.47 9.09 -11.27
C GLN A 146 -8.34 8.35 -10.25
N LYS A 147 -9.56 8.82 -10.00
CA LYS A 147 -10.55 8.09 -9.19
C LYS A 147 -10.95 6.75 -9.80
N LYS A 148 -11.03 6.65 -11.15
CA LYS A 148 -11.24 5.36 -11.83
C LYS A 148 -10.05 4.41 -11.62
N ILE A 149 -8.82 4.93 -11.63
CA ILE A 149 -7.64 4.12 -11.26
C ILE A 149 -7.81 3.57 -9.84
N ALA A 150 -8.14 4.43 -8.88
CA ALA A 150 -8.35 4.03 -7.48
C ALA A 150 -9.43 2.94 -7.35
N LYS A 151 -10.53 3.04 -8.10
CA LYS A 151 -11.58 2.02 -8.15
C LYS A 151 -11.02 0.67 -8.59
N HIS A 152 -10.28 0.62 -9.70
CA HIS A 152 -9.69 -0.64 -10.18
C HIS A 152 -8.63 -1.17 -9.22
N MET A 153 -7.84 -0.30 -8.56
CA MET A 153 -6.88 -0.73 -7.53
C MET A 153 -7.56 -1.49 -6.39
N VAL A 154 -8.74 -1.03 -5.94
CA VAL A 154 -9.49 -1.70 -4.87
C VAL A 154 -10.17 -2.96 -5.39
N GLU A 155 -10.95 -2.88 -6.47
CA GLU A 155 -11.76 -3.99 -6.99
C GLU A 155 -10.93 -5.18 -7.48
N LYS A 156 -9.74 -4.91 -8.01
CA LYS A 156 -8.84 -5.94 -8.58
C LYS A 156 -7.64 -6.24 -7.69
N HIS A 157 -7.60 -5.70 -6.47
CA HIS A 157 -6.52 -5.89 -5.51
C HIS A 157 -5.13 -5.57 -6.07
N TRP A 158 -5.01 -4.50 -6.87
CA TRP A 158 -3.72 -4.11 -7.45
C TRP A 158 -2.78 -3.58 -6.40
N GLY A 159 -1.49 -3.89 -6.56
CA GLY A 159 -0.44 -3.32 -5.71
C GLY A 159 -0.18 -1.84 -5.98
N ALA A 160 0.53 -1.20 -5.07
CA ALA A 160 1.05 0.14 -5.30
C ALA A 160 2.41 0.35 -4.67
N THR A 161 3.14 1.35 -5.17
CA THR A 161 4.43 1.77 -4.61
C THR A 161 4.54 3.28 -4.54
N MET A 162 5.34 3.78 -3.58
CA MET A 162 5.81 5.16 -3.56
C MET A 162 7.26 5.20 -4.06
N GLN A 163 7.50 5.84 -5.20
CA GLN A 163 8.82 5.89 -5.82
C GLN A 163 9.46 7.27 -5.65
N LEU A 164 10.19 7.45 -4.56
CA LEU A 164 10.86 8.71 -4.20
C LEU A 164 12.36 8.64 -4.45
N THR A 165 13.04 7.72 -3.75
CA THR A 165 14.49 7.62 -3.64
C THR A 165 15.16 7.35 -4.99
N GLU A 166 16.25 8.07 -5.23
CA GLU A 166 17.16 7.90 -6.38
C GLU A 166 18.58 7.60 -5.89
N PRO A 167 19.51 7.15 -6.77
CA PRO A 167 20.88 6.84 -6.36
C PRO A 167 21.58 7.96 -5.57
N ASP A 168 21.33 9.22 -5.94
CA ASP A 168 21.98 10.40 -5.34
C ASP A 168 21.00 11.27 -4.52
N ALA A 169 19.77 10.80 -4.31
CA ALA A 169 18.70 11.56 -3.65
C ALA A 169 17.86 10.65 -2.73
N GLY A 170 18.33 10.47 -1.50
CA GLY A 170 17.63 9.74 -0.44
C GLY A 170 16.91 10.71 0.50
N SER A 171 17.59 11.16 1.55
CA SER A 171 17.03 12.11 2.52
C SER A 171 16.71 13.47 1.88
N ASP A 172 17.57 13.96 0.99
CA ASP A 172 17.25 15.12 0.15
C ASP A 172 16.51 14.69 -1.12
N VAL A 173 15.22 14.45 -1.01
CA VAL A 173 14.35 14.10 -2.15
C VAL A 173 14.33 15.21 -3.20
N GLY A 174 14.55 16.47 -2.79
CA GLY A 174 14.61 17.63 -3.67
C GLY A 174 15.76 17.60 -4.69
N ALA A 175 16.82 16.82 -4.42
CA ALA A 175 17.93 16.59 -5.34
C ALA A 175 17.62 15.54 -6.43
N GLY A 176 16.43 14.93 -6.43
CA GLY A 176 16.02 13.93 -7.43
C GLY A 176 16.12 14.43 -8.86
N ARG A 177 16.64 13.56 -9.74
CA ARG A 177 16.94 13.86 -11.15
C ARG A 177 15.94 13.28 -12.15
N SER A 178 14.99 12.44 -11.70
CA SER A 178 13.93 11.94 -12.58
C SER A 178 13.15 13.10 -13.18
N LYS A 179 12.96 13.05 -14.50
CA LYS A 179 12.31 14.10 -15.30
C LYS A 179 10.98 13.59 -15.85
N ALA A 180 10.02 14.51 -15.93
CA ALA A 180 8.74 14.29 -16.56
C ALA A 180 8.55 15.31 -17.69
N VAL A 181 8.27 14.81 -18.90
CA VAL A 181 8.03 15.61 -20.11
C VAL A 181 6.60 15.37 -20.58
N GLU A 182 5.83 16.47 -20.70
CA GLU A 182 4.45 16.41 -21.17
C GLU A 182 4.38 16.06 -22.66
N GLN A 183 3.43 15.18 -22.99
CA GLN A 183 3.19 14.77 -24.37
C GLN A 183 1.97 15.51 -24.95
N SER A 184 1.85 15.50 -26.26
CA SER A 184 0.75 16.18 -26.98
C SER A 184 -0.65 15.64 -26.65
N ASP A 185 -0.73 14.42 -26.11
CA ASP A 185 -1.99 13.78 -25.69
C ASP A 185 -2.34 14.02 -24.20
N GLY A 186 -1.54 14.86 -23.51
CA GLY A 186 -1.70 15.16 -22.08
C GLY A 186 -1.18 14.08 -21.13
N THR A 187 -0.53 13.05 -21.66
CA THR A 187 0.24 12.10 -20.84
C THR A 187 1.66 12.63 -20.55
N TRP A 188 2.41 11.90 -19.70
CA TRP A 188 3.75 12.31 -19.31
C TRP A 188 4.72 11.16 -19.51
N HIS A 189 5.82 11.42 -20.19
CA HIS A 189 6.95 10.51 -20.23
C HIS A 189 7.91 10.80 -19.07
N ILE A 190 8.19 9.77 -18.27
CA ILE A 190 9.09 9.89 -17.12
C ILE A 190 10.36 9.11 -17.40
N THR A 191 11.50 9.78 -17.20
CA THR A 191 12.83 9.19 -17.33
C THR A 191 13.60 9.40 -16.04
N GLY A 192 14.13 8.32 -15.47
CA GLY A 192 14.91 8.36 -14.24
C GLY A 192 15.16 6.96 -13.69
N ASN A 193 15.86 6.91 -12.55
CA ASN A 193 16.20 5.66 -11.87
C ASN A 193 15.82 5.77 -10.39
N LYS A 194 14.86 4.97 -9.95
CA LYS A 194 14.44 4.89 -8.56
C LYS A 194 15.09 3.68 -7.89
N ARG A 195 15.43 3.79 -6.60
CA ARG A 195 16.09 2.72 -5.83
C ARG A 195 15.38 2.45 -4.51
N TYR A 196 15.54 1.23 -4.04
CA TYR A 196 15.01 0.79 -2.74
C TYR A 196 13.49 0.93 -2.62
N ILE A 197 12.79 0.66 -3.71
CA ILE A 197 11.33 0.77 -3.76
C ILE A 197 10.70 -0.48 -3.15
N THR A 198 10.02 -0.30 -2.03
CA THR A 198 9.30 -1.37 -1.34
C THR A 198 8.15 -1.89 -2.20
N SER A 199 7.94 -3.21 -2.20
CA SER A 199 6.86 -3.90 -2.94
C SER A 199 6.76 -3.51 -4.41
N GLY A 200 7.92 -3.33 -5.07
CA GLY A 200 8.01 -2.85 -6.46
C GLY A 200 7.27 -3.70 -7.47
N ASP A 201 7.17 -5.00 -7.22
CA ASP A 201 6.40 -5.96 -8.01
C ASP A 201 6.09 -7.22 -7.18
N ALA A 202 5.08 -7.99 -7.61
CA ALA A 202 4.73 -9.28 -7.02
C ALA A 202 3.97 -10.14 -8.03
N ASP A 203 4.15 -11.44 -7.95
CA ASP A 203 3.49 -12.42 -8.84
C ASP A 203 2.07 -12.81 -8.42
N PHE A 204 1.51 -12.12 -7.44
CA PHE A 204 0.09 -12.24 -7.04
C PHE A 204 -0.74 -10.99 -7.36
N TYR A 205 -0.14 -9.99 -8.01
CA TYR A 205 -0.88 -8.86 -8.55
C TYR A 205 -1.01 -8.98 -10.06
N ASP A 206 -2.19 -8.68 -10.58
CA ASP A 206 -2.37 -8.50 -12.03
C ASP A 206 -1.74 -7.19 -12.50
N ASN A 207 -1.70 -6.17 -11.63
CA ASN A 207 -1.10 -4.87 -11.94
C ASN A 207 -0.54 -4.20 -10.66
N VAL A 208 0.36 -3.25 -10.86
CA VAL A 208 0.89 -2.36 -9.79
C VAL A 208 0.82 -0.93 -10.29
N VAL A 209 0.31 -0.03 -9.45
CA VAL A 209 0.29 1.41 -9.75
C VAL A 209 1.41 2.11 -8.97
N HIS A 210 2.38 2.64 -9.71
CA HIS A 210 3.52 3.35 -9.12
C HIS A 210 3.21 4.84 -8.97
N PHE A 211 3.35 5.35 -7.75
CA PHE A 211 3.29 6.78 -7.43
C PHE A 211 4.71 7.33 -7.50
N VAL A 212 5.05 7.99 -8.58
CA VAL A 212 6.44 8.37 -8.91
C VAL A 212 6.64 9.86 -8.78
N LEU A 213 7.60 10.28 -7.94
CA LEU A 213 8.06 11.66 -7.91
C LEU A 213 9.02 11.93 -9.06
N ALA A 214 8.71 12.94 -9.87
CA ALA A 214 9.61 13.43 -10.92
C ALA A 214 9.49 14.94 -11.07
N ARG A 215 10.52 15.55 -11.61
CA ARG A 215 10.57 16.98 -11.89
C ARG A 215 10.02 17.24 -13.29
N ARG A 216 8.97 18.04 -13.37
CA ARG A 216 8.45 18.49 -14.67
C ARG A 216 9.52 19.31 -15.41
N GLU A 217 9.54 19.22 -16.72
CA GLU A 217 10.33 20.13 -17.56
C GLU A 217 9.97 21.58 -17.23
N GLY A 218 10.99 22.42 -17.04
CA GLY A 218 10.82 23.79 -16.54
C GLY A 218 10.50 23.92 -15.05
N GLY A 219 10.39 22.82 -14.29
CA GLY A 219 10.19 22.84 -12.84
C GLY A 219 11.40 23.39 -12.09
N GLY A 220 11.16 24.20 -11.05
CA GLY A 220 12.21 24.78 -10.20
C GLY A 220 13.00 23.74 -9.39
N PRO A 221 14.09 24.14 -8.71
CA PRO A 221 14.88 23.27 -7.85
C PRO A 221 14.13 22.87 -6.56
N GLY A 222 14.67 21.88 -5.86
CA GLY A 222 14.15 21.41 -4.56
C GLY A 222 12.82 20.66 -4.69
N THR A 223 12.17 20.43 -3.55
CA THR A 223 10.93 19.66 -3.47
C THR A 223 9.74 20.34 -4.14
N LYS A 224 9.71 21.68 -4.18
CA LYS A 224 8.64 22.45 -4.83
C LYS A 224 8.56 22.25 -6.35
N GLY A 225 9.65 21.81 -6.97
CA GLY A 225 9.68 21.49 -8.41
C GLY A 225 9.24 20.06 -8.75
N LEU A 226 8.98 19.21 -7.76
CA LEU A 226 8.55 17.84 -7.97
C LEU A 226 7.03 17.76 -8.10
N SER A 227 6.59 16.78 -8.89
CA SER A 227 5.18 16.39 -9.04
C SER A 227 5.06 14.88 -8.86
N LEU A 228 3.88 14.44 -8.45
CA LEU A 228 3.56 13.02 -8.29
C LEU A 228 2.80 12.53 -9.52
N PHE A 229 3.29 11.43 -10.10
CA PHE A 229 2.72 10.81 -11.30
C PHE A 229 2.26 9.40 -10.98
N LEU A 230 1.13 8.98 -11.55
CA LEU A 230 0.60 7.62 -11.46
C LEU A 230 1.02 6.85 -12.71
N ILE A 231 1.78 5.77 -12.53
CA ILE A 231 2.30 4.93 -13.60
C ILE A 231 1.89 3.49 -13.34
N PRO A 232 0.91 2.92 -14.04
CA PRO A 232 0.60 1.50 -13.92
C PRO A 232 1.70 0.65 -14.58
N LYS A 233 2.00 -0.53 -14.05
CA LYS A 233 2.90 -1.51 -14.68
C LYS A 233 2.37 -1.94 -16.05
N PHE A 234 1.08 -2.22 -16.14
CA PHE A 234 0.37 -2.47 -17.37
C PHE A 234 -0.66 -1.36 -17.61
N MET A 235 -0.69 -0.83 -18.83
CA MET A 235 -1.78 0.04 -19.24
C MET A 235 -3.10 -0.72 -19.19
N PHE A 236 -4.19 -0.03 -18.98
CA PHE A 236 -5.49 -0.64 -18.87
C PHE A 236 -6.58 0.29 -19.41
N ASP A 237 -7.71 -0.28 -19.78
CA ASP A 237 -8.92 0.47 -20.11
C ASP A 237 -9.50 1.09 -18.84
N PHE A 238 -9.70 2.41 -18.82
CA PHE A 238 -10.15 3.14 -17.63
C PHE A 238 -11.59 2.81 -17.21
N GLU A 239 -12.42 2.29 -18.12
CA GLU A 239 -13.81 1.93 -17.83
C GLU A 239 -13.91 0.49 -17.31
N THR A 240 -13.21 -0.45 -17.94
CA THR A 240 -13.31 -1.88 -17.62
C THR A 240 -12.20 -2.39 -16.70
N GLY A 241 -11.07 -1.70 -16.63
CA GLY A 241 -9.85 -2.16 -15.96
C GLY A 241 -9.19 -3.34 -16.68
N GLU A 242 -9.53 -3.62 -17.95
CA GLU A 242 -8.89 -4.65 -18.76
C GLU A 242 -7.46 -4.27 -19.09
N LEU A 243 -6.52 -5.21 -18.86
CA LEU A 243 -5.10 -4.94 -19.03
C LEU A 243 -4.69 -4.94 -20.49
N GLY A 244 -3.89 -3.96 -20.85
CA GLY A 244 -3.26 -3.80 -22.15
C GLY A 244 -1.77 -4.08 -22.14
N ILE A 245 -1.01 -3.31 -22.93
CA ILE A 245 0.44 -3.47 -23.09
C ILE A 245 1.19 -3.01 -21.84
N ALA A 246 2.22 -3.77 -21.43
CA ALA A 246 3.12 -3.37 -20.35
C ALA A 246 3.83 -2.05 -20.68
N GLN A 247 3.89 -1.15 -19.71
CA GLN A 247 4.77 0.01 -19.77
C GLN A 247 6.24 -0.45 -19.70
N ARG A 248 7.16 0.29 -20.33
CA ARG A 248 8.60 0.08 -20.14
C ARG A 248 9.04 0.53 -18.73
N LEU A 249 8.52 -0.12 -17.71
CA LEU A 249 9.06 -0.01 -16.36
C LEU A 249 10.05 -1.18 -16.21
N LEU A 250 11.34 -0.89 -16.32
CA LEU A 250 12.37 -1.88 -16.04
C LEU A 250 12.54 -1.95 -14.52
N VAL A 251 11.97 -2.96 -13.89
CA VAL A 251 12.36 -3.36 -12.54
C VAL A 251 13.71 -4.04 -12.68
N ALA A 252 14.78 -3.37 -12.28
CA ALA A 252 16.11 -3.97 -12.23
C ALA A 252 16.34 -4.51 -10.82
N GLY A 253 16.41 -5.82 -10.68
CA GLY A 253 16.99 -6.48 -9.51
C GLY A 253 18.52 -6.29 -9.46
N ARG A 254 19.12 -6.45 -8.28
CA ARG A 254 20.59 -6.49 -8.11
C ARG A 254 21.19 -7.75 -8.69
#